data_8196b46dc3e1b85be75e2eba95ddf7d1
#
_entry.id   8196b46dc3e1b85be75e2eba95ddf7d1
#
_cell.length_a   1.000
_cell.length_b   1.000
_cell.length_c   1.000
_cell.angle_alpha   90.00
_cell.angle_beta   90.00
_cell.angle_gamma   90.00
#
_symmetry.space_group_name_H-M   'P 1'
#
loop_
_entity.id
_entity.type
_entity.pdbx_description
1 polymer ?
#
loop_
_entity_poly.entity_id
_entity_poly.type
_entity_poly.pdbx_seq_one_letter_code
_entity_poly.pdbx_strand_id
1 'polypeptide(L)'
;MPARTVCFGSPCRAATLSALLWLAVAPSAFAQNASGTTEARPSDVAGDVGDGGLPAGLIQTHETAPELSIVNELYTDGDETKFKKDFEKPFQEALKSSTLTDNDKKAIDAGAKYWVYRFTMKKYYEEEPPKKADKLVPQKGAPPRERLHNLRKNLIDVVRNNAKITPVAREYFLRQVTKLSEDLLDNNLVVRQNILLLLGQLPMDNGNIAKGIEPAPYIPAYTVLLKVIKDEKQHEAAKISALTGLLRICRLGLAAADPANDKKRAEIAMALVPELARKDTHWWYQFRLAECLGVAGVTFDPGNKNNPIVLQTLADVVADKSRHWQARCEAARAIGRLPLDNTLNMTPVLFEIVKLGNDMAQAYNANPKKDSWANYFFTLYLAFKAENSKPETHIAGGKRKPGLLEALPPKEVKDVYEQVLQMVSHLVDNPGKQYSAEQLEGIDTWLKNHTPTNKRITASSPEIGSKPVPVPKPMPANGKASTPPTAPVAEK
;
A
#
# COMPACT_ATOMS: atom_id res chain seq x y z
N MET A 1 0.75 44.93 48.18
CA MET A 1 -0.26 43.94 47.76
C MET A 1 0.36 43.11 46.65
N PRO A 2 0.69 41.81 46.86
CA PRO A 2 1.35 41.02 45.84
C PRO A 2 0.29 40.32 44.92
N ALA A 3 0.51 40.38 43.63
CA ALA A 3 -0.27 39.73 42.61
C ALA A 3 -0.11 38.19 42.69
N ARG A 4 -1.23 37.48 42.70
CA ARG A 4 -1.30 36.03 42.62
C ARG A 4 -1.14 35.59 41.16
N THR A 5 -0.04 34.93 40.86
CA THR A 5 0.18 34.20 39.59
C THR A 5 -0.59 32.88 39.66
N VAL A 6 -1.56 32.71 38.79
CA VAL A 6 -2.30 31.45 38.60
C VAL A 6 -1.49 30.60 37.62
N CYS A 7 -0.86 29.54 38.14
CA CYS A 7 -0.27 28.47 37.34
C CYS A 7 -1.35 27.61 36.71
N PHE A 8 -1.56 27.68 35.42
CA PHE A 8 -2.38 26.75 34.65
C PHE A 8 -1.56 25.51 34.27
N GLY A 9 -2.08 24.41 34.64
CA GLY A 9 -1.73 23.04 34.62
C GLY A 9 -1.09 22.36 33.44
N SER A 10 -0.22 21.49 33.81
CA SER A 10 0.14 20.15 33.38
C SER A 10 0.63 19.91 31.95
N PRO A 11 1.95 19.83 31.75
CA PRO A 11 2.56 19.27 30.54
C PRO A 11 2.67 17.71 30.56
N CYS A 12 2.16 17.00 31.57
CA CYS A 12 2.44 15.55 31.72
C CYS A 12 1.63 14.59 30.84
N ARG A 13 0.53 15.01 30.22
CA ARG A 13 -0.30 14.08 29.41
C ARG A 13 0.20 13.86 27.97
N ALA A 14 1.03 14.75 27.46
CA ALA A 14 1.58 14.62 26.10
C ALA A 14 2.76 13.62 26.01
N ALA A 15 3.47 13.38 27.11
CA ALA A 15 4.65 12.53 27.14
C ALA A 15 4.33 11.01 27.13
N THR A 16 3.20 10.60 27.71
CA THR A 16 2.78 9.19 27.77
C THR A 16 2.25 8.68 26.42
N LEU A 17 1.61 9.53 25.62
CA LEU A 17 1.20 9.18 24.24
C LEU A 17 2.41 8.99 23.32
N SER A 18 3.52 9.68 23.56
CA SER A 18 4.74 9.53 22.76
C SER A 18 5.44 8.17 22.96
N ALA A 19 5.32 7.54 24.13
CA ALA A 19 5.94 6.24 24.40
C ALA A 19 5.21 5.08 23.69
N LEU A 20 3.90 5.17 23.50
CA LEU A 20 3.11 4.22 22.68
C LEU A 20 3.32 4.41 21.17
N LEU A 21 3.75 5.60 20.75
CA LEU A 21 4.11 5.86 19.33
C LEU A 21 5.25 4.97 18.84
N TRP A 22 6.18 4.55 19.69
CA TRP A 22 7.31 3.70 19.30
C TRP A 22 6.93 2.24 19.05
N LEU A 23 5.86 1.75 19.64
CA LEU A 23 5.40 0.35 19.45
C LEU A 23 4.51 0.19 18.21
N ALA A 24 3.89 1.26 17.70
CA ALA A 24 2.95 1.20 16.56
C ALA A 24 3.56 1.59 15.21
N VAL A 25 4.79 2.11 15.16
CA VAL A 25 5.45 2.57 13.92
C VAL A 25 6.21 1.44 13.18
N ALA A 26 6.11 0.19 13.61
CA ALA A 26 6.75 -0.94 12.96
C ALA A 26 5.79 -1.94 12.27
N PRO A 27 4.89 -1.52 11.35
CA PRO A 27 4.18 -2.52 10.54
C PRO A 27 5.07 -3.18 9.49
N SER A 28 6.22 -2.61 9.17
CA SER A 28 7.20 -3.21 8.24
C SER A 28 8.18 -4.19 8.90
N ALA A 29 8.40 -4.09 10.22
CA ALA A 29 9.25 -5.01 10.96
C ALA A 29 8.54 -6.32 11.36
N PHE A 30 7.21 -6.30 11.52
CA PHE A 30 6.45 -7.51 11.85
C PHE A 30 6.38 -8.55 10.72
N ALA A 31 6.67 -8.16 9.49
CA ALA A 31 6.80 -9.12 8.38
C ALA A 31 8.17 -9.85 8.38
N GLN A 32 9.14 -9.41 9.16
CA GLN A 32 10.50 -9.97 9.15
C GLN A 32 10.87 -10.85 10.37
N ASN A 33 10.16 -10.77 11.49
CA ASN A 33 10.53 -11.46 12.73
C ASN A 33 9.51 -12.49 13.25
N ALA A 34 8.64 -13.01 12.43
CA ALA A 34 7.84 -14.18 12.77
C ALA A 34 8.60 -15.49 12.48
N SER A 35 9.83 -15.61 12.98
CA SER A 35 10.59 -16.85 13.06
C SER A 35 10.80 -17.22 14.53
N GLY A 36 9.74 -17.62 15.18
CA GLY A 36 9.80 -18.07 16.56
C GLY A 36 8.47 -18.66 16.99
N THR A 37 8.35 -19.98 16.73
CA THR A 37 7.52 -20.95 17.47
C THR A 37 6.10 -20.55 17.82
N THR A 38 5.20 -21.04 17.09
CA THR A 38 3.99 -21.84 17.30
C THR A 38 3.13 -21.71 16.06
N GLU A 39 2.91 -22.83 15.40
CA GLU A 39 1.91 -22.97 14.33
C GLU A 39 0.55 -22.56 14.89
N ALA A 40 0.15 -21.30 14.69
CA ALA A 40 -1.25 -20.93 14.75
C ALA A 40 -1.89 -21.58 13.53
N ARG A 41 -2.69 -22.63 13.77
CA ARG A 41 -3.49 -23.27 12.72
C ARG A 41 -4.36 -22.22 12.05
N PRO A 42 -4.64 -22.32 10.74
CA PRO A 42 -5.52 -21.40 10.02
C PRO A 42 -6.92 -21.25 10.63
N SER A 43 -7.34 -22.18 11.49
CA SER A 43 -8.61 -22.14 12.23
C SER A 43 -8.71 -21.02 13.27
N ASP A 44 -7.58 -20.49 13.78
CA ASP A 44 -7.61 -19.49 14.84
C ASP A 44 -7.75 -18.06 14.31
N VAL A 45 -7.59 -17.85 13.00
CA VAL A 45 -7.83 -16.55 12.33
C VAL A 45 -9.30 -16.37 11.94
N ALA A 46 -10.09 -17.44 11.89
CA ALA A 46 -11.51 -17.42 11.53
C ALA A 46 -12.42 -16.88 12.65
N GLY A 47 -11.92 -16.70 13.86
CA GLY A 47 -12.70 -16.21 15.01
C GLY A 47 -12.81 -14.70 15.13
N ASP A 48 -12.16 -13.91 14.27
CA ASP A 48 -12.10 -12.44 14.37
C ASP A 48 -12.98 -11.70 13.36
N VAL A 49 -14.00 -12.36 12.83
CA VAL A 49 -15.08 -11.71 12.09
C VAL A 49 -16.06 -11.17 13.13
N GLY A 50 -15.84 -9.92 13.57
CA GLY A 50 -16.83 -9.21 14.38
C GLY A 50 -18.20 -9.27 13.69
N ASP A 51 -19.28 -9.18 14.45
CA ASP A 51 -20.72 -9.37 14.15
C ASP A 51 -21.32 -8.71 12.89
N GLY A 52 -20.49 -8.27 11.96
CA GLY A 52 -20.83 -8.05 10.56
C GLY A 52 -20.27 -9.21 9.73
N GLY A 53 -20.72 -10.43 10.01
CA GLY A 53 -20.21 -11.65 9.39
C GLY A 53 -20.13 -11.51 7.87
N LEU A 54 -18.93 -11.70 7.32
CA LEU A 54 -18.80 -12.00 5.89
C LEU A 54 -19.74 -13.16 5.58
N PRO A 55 -20.51 -13.12 4.49
CA PRO A 55 -21.36 -14.24 4.08
C PRO A 55 -20.50 -15.49 4.06
N ALA A 56 -20.96 -16.57 4.71
CA ALA A 56 -20.23 -17.83 4.87
C ALA A 56 -19.72 -18.47 3.56
N GLY A 57 -20.10 -17.94 2.41
CA GLY A 57 -19.64 -18.38 1.09
C GLY A 57 -18.31 -17.82 0.61
N LEU A 58 -17.77 -16.77 1.25
CA LEU A 58 -16.53 -16.11 0.77
C LEU A 58 -15.24 -16.77 1.29
N ILE A 59 -15.32 -17.58 2.35
CA ILE A 59 -14.14 -18.22 2.96
C ILE A 59 -13.74 -19.53 2.24
N GLN A 60 -14.63 -20.13 1.45
CA GLN A 60 -14.43 -21.50 0.93
C GLN A 60 -13.67 -21.61 -0.41
N THR A 61 -13.31 -20.53 -1.08
CA THR A 61 -12.79 -20.63 -2.46
C THR A 61 -11.28 -20.51 -2.62
N HIS A 62 -10.50 -20.31 -1.56
CA HIS A 62 -9.08 -19.96 -1.72
C HIS A 62 -8.05 -21.05 -1.41
N GLU A 63 -8.45 -22.18 -0.79
CA GLU A 63 -7.47 -23.20 -0.38
C GLU A 63 -7.07 -24.20 -1.47
N THR A 64 -7.77 -24.27 -2.56
CA THR A 64 -7.54 -25.28 -3.63
C THR A 64 -7.44 -24.71 -5.03
N ALA A 65 -7.08 -23.43 -5.18
CA ALA A 65 -6.96 -22.85 -6.51
C ALA A 65 -5.85 -23.56 -7.31
N PRO A 66 -6.15 -24.05 -8.53
CA PRO A 66 -5.16 -24.65 -9.43
C PRO A 66 -3.96 -23.74 -9.68
N GLU A 67 -4.12 -22.45 -9.43
CA GLU A 67 -3.13 -21.38 -9.57
C GLU A 67 -1.89 -21.55 -8.68
N LEU A 68 -1.96 -22.36 -7.61
CA LEU A 68 -0.82 -22.58 -6.72
C LEU A 68 0.03 -23.79 -7.13
N SER A 69 -0.48 -24.68 -7.98
CA SER A 69 0.08 -26.03 -8.17
C SER A 69 1.09 -26.15 -9.33
N ILE A 70 1.12 -25.23 -10.28
CA ILE A 70 1.94 -25.41 -11.50
C ILE A 70 2.83 -24.18 -11.69
N VAL A 71 4.15 -24.39 -11.57
CA VAL A 71 5.16 -23.42 -12.02
C VAL A 71 5.42 -23.67 -13.50
N ASN A 72 5.16 -22.69 -14.35
CA ASN A 72 5.65 -22.72 -15.73
C ASN A 72 7.14 -22.30 -15.73
N GLU A 73 8.01 -23.29 -15.91
CA GLU A 73 9.46 -23.11 -15.83
C GLU A 73 9.99 -22.50 -17.11
N LEU A 74 10.46 -21.26 -17.05
CA LEU A 74 11.03 -20.52 -18.19
C LEU A 74 12.57 -20.53 -18.20
N TYR A 75 13.20 -21.13 -17.20
CA TYR A 75 14.65 -21.18 -17.05
C TYR A 75 15.07 -22.49 -16.38
N THR A 76 16.15 -23.07 -16.88
CA THR A 76 16.65 -24.37 -16.44
C THR A 76 18.06 -24.28 -15.83
N ASP A 77 18.52 -25.34 -15.15
CA ASP A 77 19.89 -25.43 -14.66
C ASP A 77 20.93 -25.36 -15.79
N GLY A 78 20.56 -25.83 -17.00
CA GLY A 78 21.39 -25.70 -18.20
C GLY A 78 21.56 -24.25 -18.63
N ASP A 79 20.48 -23.47 -18.59
CA ASP A 79 20.52 -22.04 -18.90
C ASP A 79 21.34 -21.26 -17.86
N GLU A 80 21.20 -21.61 -16.58
CA GLU A 80 22.01 -21.02 -15.50
C GLU A 80 23.50 -21.29 -15.72
N THR A 81 23.85 -22.52 -16.05
CA THR A 81 25.22 -22.94 -16.33
C THR A 81 25.78 -22.19 -17.54
N LYS A 82 25.00 -22.08 -18.61
CA LYS A 82 25.35 -21.34 -19.82
C LYS A 82 25.58 -19.86 -19.51
N PHE A 83 24.70 -19.22 -18.74
CA PHE A 83 24.87 -17.82 -18.36
C PHE A 83 26.17 -17.60 -17.60
N LYS A 84 26.47 -18.43 -16.58
CA LYS A 84 27.70 -18.33 -15.79
C LYS A 84 28.95 -18.48 -16.64
N LYS A 85 28.91 -19.37 -17.61
CA LYS A 85 30.05 -19.63 -18.50
C LYS A 85 30.28 -18.51 -19.53
N ASP A 86 29.19 -18.08 -20.19
CA ASP A 86 29.31 -17.30 -21.42
C ASP A 86 28.97 -15.81 -21.22
N PHE A 87 28.19 -15.46 -20.21
CA PHE A 87 27.63 -14.12 -20.06
C PHE A 87 27.92 -13.42 -18.73
N GLU A 88 28.28 -14.12 -17.66
CA GLU A 88 28.44 -13.49 -16.34
C GLU A 88 29.51 -12.39 -16.35
N LYS A 89 30.71 -12.65 -16.91
CA LYS A 89 31.76 -11.65 -17.02
C LYS A 89 31.39 -10.52 -17.99
N PRO A 90 30.91 -10.77 -19.24
CA PRO A 90 30.40 -9.71 -20.10
C PRO A 90 29.31 -8.86 -19.46
N PHE A 91 28.37 -9.46 -18.73
CA PHE A 91 27.33 -8.74 -18.00
C PHE A 91 27.92 -7.78 -16.96
N GLN A 92 28.86 -8.25 -16.15
CA GLN A 92 29.50 -7.40 -15.13
C GLN A 92 30.28 -6.22 -15.74
N GLU A 93 30.91 -6.41 -16.90
CA GLU A 93 31.60 -5.32 -17.61
C GLU A 93 30.61 -4.35 -18.28
N ALA A 94 29.54 -4.87 -18.90
CA ALA A 94 28.51 -4.04 -19.51
C ALA A 94 27.82 -3.12 -18.50
N LEU A 95 27.66 -3.55 -17.23
CA LEU A 95 27.10 -2.70 -16.18
C LEU A 95 27.98 -1.48 -15.85
N LYS A 96 29.27 -1.51 -16.16
CA LYS A 96 30.22 -0.42 -15.93
C LYS A 96 30.35 0.51 -17.13
N SER A 97 29.77 0.15 -18.27
CA SER A 97 29.86 0.92 -19.52
C SER A 97 29.08 2.22 -19.44
N SER A 98 29.70 3.33 -19.77
CA SER A 98 29.04 4.64 -19.88
C SER A 98 28.24 4.81 -21.17
N THR A 99 28.56 3.99 -22.18
CA THR A 99 27.88 3.95 -23.48
C THR A 99 27.65 2.50 -23.84
N LEU A 100 26.40 2.08 -24.02
CA LEU A 100 26.05 0.70 -24.29
C LEU A 100 26.16 0.37 -25.78
N THR A 101 27.12 -0.49 -26.10
CA THR A 101 27.21 -1.15 -27.41
C THR A 101 26.13 -2.24 -27.56
N ASP A 102 25.93 -2.77 -28.75
CA ASP A 102 24.98 -3.88 -28.95
C ASP A 102 25.42 -5.16 -28.23
N ASN A 103 26.73 -5.38 -28.05
CA ASN A 103 27.23 -6.48 -27.25
C ASN A 103 26.95 -6.27 -25.75
N ASP A 104 27.10 -5.04 -25.22
CA ASP A 104 26.74 -4.71 -23.85
C ASP A 104 25.24 -4.94 -23.61
N LYS A 105 24.40 -4.49 -24.53
CA LYS A 105 22.94 -4.72 -24.46
C LYS A 105 22.62 -6.21 -24.43
N LYS A 106 23.22 -7.02 -25.32
CA LYS A 106 23.02 -8.48 -25.32
C LYS A 106 23.46 -9.13 -24.01
N ALA A 107 24.56 -8.67 -23.43
CA ALA A 107 25.04 -9.17 -22.15
C ALA A 107 24.11 -8.79 -21.00
N ILE A 108 23.57 -7.53 -21.00
CA ILE A 108 22.59 -7.08 -20.01
C ILE A 108 21.26 -7.81 -20.16
N ASP A 109 20.80 -8.06 -21.39
CA ASP A 109 19.58 -8.82 -21.65
C ASP A 109 19.70 -10.26 -21.14
N ALA A 110 20.85 -10.91 -21.35
CA ALA A 110 21.13 -12.24 -20.80
C ALA A 110 21.16 -12.21 -19.26
N GLY A 111 21.75 -11.17 -18.65
CA GLY A 111 21.73 -10.97 -17.22
C GLY A 111 20.34 -10.74 -16.65
N ALA A 112 19.53 -9.93 -17.31
CA ALA A 112 18.14 -9.70 -16.90
C ALA A 112 17.32 -11.00 -16.96
N LYS A 113 17.46 -11.79 -18.04
CA LYS A 113 16.86 -13.13 -18.15
C LYS A 113 17.27 -14.04 -17.00
N TYR A 114 18.57 -14.13 -16.75
CA TYR A 114 19.13 -14.93 -15.64
C TYR A 114 18.48 -14.55 -14.30
N TRP A 115 18.37 -13.28 -14.01
CA TRP A 115 17.84 -12.84 -12.72
C TRP A 115 16.33 -12.99 -12.59
N VAL A 116 15.57 -12.69 -13.65
CA VAL A 116 14.09 -12.70 -13.61
C VAL A 116 13.53 -14.12 -13.77
N TYR A 117 14.01 -14.90 -14.75
CA TYR A 117 13.41 -16.19 -15.03
C TYR A 117 13.78 -17.27 -14.02
N ARG A 118 14.82 -17.05 -13.21
CA ARG A 118 15.13 -17.94 -12.07
C ARG A 118 13.98 -18.05 -11.06
N PHE A 119 13.10 -17.04 -11.00
CA PHE A 119 11.89 -17.14 -10.17
C PHE A 119 10.94 -18.24 -10.63
N THR A 120 11.11 -18.81 -11.81
CA THR A 120 10.31 -19.93 -12.31
C THR A 120 10.97 -21.30 -12.15
N MET A 121 12.21 -21.36 -11.65
CA MET A 121 12.91 -22.64 -11.49
C MET A 121 12.37 -23.41 -10.29
N LYS A 122 11.96 -24.67 -10.52
CA LYS A 122 11.38 -25.56 -9.50
C LYS A 122 12.20 -25.67 -8.22
N LYS A 123 13.53 -25.70 -8.33
CA LYS A 123 14.41 -25.79 -7.15
C LYS A 123 14.21 -24.68 -6.09
N TYR A 124 13.53 -23.59 -6.43
CA TYR A 124 13.18 -22.53 -5.47
C TYR A 124 11.83 -22.73 -4.79
N TYR A 125 11.00 -23.68 -5.28
CA TYR A 125 9.66 -23.99 -4.76
C TYR A 125 9.55 -25.36 -4.13
N GLU A 126 10.27 -26.34 -4.67
CA GLU A 126 10.19 -27.70 -4.16
C GLU A 126 10.83 -27.75 -2.78
N GLU A 127 10.11 -28.29 -1.84
CA GLU A 127 10.70 -28.75 -0.59
C GLU A 127 11.67 -29.88 -0.96
N GLU A 128 12.93 -29.79 -0.52
CA GLU A 128 13.83 -30.90 -0.68
C GLU A 128 13.18 -32.13 -0.04
N PRO A 129 12.95 -33.24 -0.78
CA PRO A 129 12.38 -34.43 -0.20
C PRO A 129 13.23 -34.80 1.02
N PRO A 130 12.62 -35.20 2.14
CA PRO A 130 13.35 -35.58 3.33
C PRO A 130 14.38 -36.64 2.92
N LYS A 131 15.63 -36.29 2.91
CA LYS A 131 16.72 -37.25 2.69
C LYS A 131 16.48 -38.34 3.69
N LYS A 132 16.23 -39.56 3.19
CA LYS A 132 15.84 -40.79 3.92
C LYS A 132 16.24 -40.71 5.38
N ALA A 133 15.26 -40.89 6.24
CA ALA A 133 15.28 -40.66 7.69
C ALA A 133 16.56 -41.22 8.36
N ASP A 134 17.60 -40.45 8.33
CA ASP A 134 18.70 -40.56 9.28
C ASP A 134 18.52 -39.45 10.31
N LYS A 135 18.33 -39.92 11.52
CA LYS A 135 17.87 -39.22 12.69
C LYS A 135 18.60 -37.90 12.90
N LEU A 136 17.83 -36.83 13.14
CA LEU A 136 18.27 -35.62 13.88
C LEU A 136 19.34 -34.71 13.25
N VAL A 137 19.43 -34.60 11.93
CA VAL A 137 20.22 -33.53 11.32
C VAL A 137 19.26 -32.43 10.88
N PRO A 138 19.43 -31.16 11.34
CA PRO A 138 18.61 -30.03 10.87
C PRO A 138 18.71 -29.95 9.35
N GLN A 139 17.57 -29.81 8.68
CA GLN A 139 17.51 -29.65 7.22
C GLN A 139 18.47 -28.54 6.77
N LYS A 140 19.45 -28.87 5.97
CA LYS A 140 20.54 -27.99 5.54
C LYS A 140 20.16 -27.00 4.43
N GLY A 141 18.86 -26.85 4.12
CA GLY A 141 18.36 -25.94 3.08
C GLY A 141 17.40 -24.89 3.62
N ALA A 142 17.56 -23.65 3.17
CA ALA A 142 16.59 -22.59 3.48
C ALA A 142 15.21 -22.96 2.90
N PRO A 143 14.09 -22.66 3.61
CA PRO A 143 12.76 -22.94 3.09
C PRO A 143 12.47 -22.16 1.80
N PRO A 144 11.53 -22.61 0.95
CA PRO A 144 11.23 -21.96 -0.33
C PRO A 144 11.01 -20.46 -0.24
N ARG A 145 10.31 -20.00 0.80
CA ARG A 145 10.08 -18.57 1.06
C ARG A 145 11.40 -17.78 1.20
N GLU A 146 12.36 -18.33 1.91
CA GLU A 146 13.66 -17.68 2.12
C GLU A 146 14.50 -17.71 0.83
N ARG A 147 14.45 -18.80 0.07
CA ARG A 147 15.16 -18.91 -1.23
C ARG A 147 14.68 -17.85 -2.22
N LEU A 148 13.35 -17.65 -2.34
CA LEU A 148 12.76 -16.61 -3.20
C LEU A 148 13.05 -15.20 -2.69
N HIS A 149 13.05 -14.99 -1.36
CA HIS A 149 13.46 -13.72 -0.77
C HIS A 149 14.92 -13.41 -1.12
N ASN A 150 15.82 -14.39 -1.01
CA ASN A 150 17.23 -14.22 -1.34
C ASN A 150 17.43 -13.95 -2.84
N LEU A 151 16.64 -14.56 -3.73
CA LEU A 151 16.66 -14.22 -5.16
C LEU A 151 16.33 -12.75 -5.40
N ARG A 152 15.26 -12.22 -4.80
CA ARG A 152 14.92 -10.81 -4.92
C ARG A 152 16.01 -9.91 -4.40
N LYS A 153 16.49 -10.20 -3.19
CA LYS A 153 17.59 -9.46 -2.56
C LYS A 153 18.83 -9.43 -3.46
N ASN A 154 19.26 -10.57 -3.95
CA ASN A 154 20.46 -10.67 -4.78
C ASN A 154 20.31 -9.87 -6.09
N LEU A 155 19.15 -9.90 -6.76
CA LEU A 155 18.90 -9.07 -7.94
C LEU A 155 18.99 -7.58 -7.60
N ILE A 156 18.35 -7.17 -6.50
CA ILE A 156 18.40 -5.78 -6.02
C ILE A 156 19.85 -5.37 -5.70
N ASP A 157 20.62 -6.26 -5.09
CA ASP A 157 22.02 -6.02 -4.74
C ASP A 157 22.93 -5.85 -5.98
N VAL A 158 22.61 -6.51 -7.10
CA VAL A 158 23.31 -6.25 -8.38
C VAL A 158 23.24 -4.79 -8.77
N VAL A 159 22.10 -4.15 -8.53
CA VAL A 159 21.85 -2.75 -8.91
C VAL A 159 22.30 -1.78 -7.83
N ARG A 160 22.04 -2.11 -6.55
CA ARG A 160 22.25 -1.23 -5.41
C ARG A 160 23.68 -1.21 -4.89
N ASN A 161 24.29 -2.39 -4.77
CA ASN A 161 25.60 -2.54 -4.14
C ASN A 161 26.76 -2.45 -5.14
N ASN A 162 26.46 -2.35 -6.43
CA ASN A 162 27.48 -2.16 -7.45
C ASN A 162 27.82 -0.66 -7.60
N ALA A 163 28.83 -0.22 -6.86
CA ALA A 163 29.30 1.18 -6.92
C ALA A 163 29.80 1.61 -8.31
N LYS A 164 30.05 0.67 -9.22
CA LYS A 164 30.57 0.93 -10.57
C LYS A 164 29.48 0.90 -11.64
N ILE A 165 28.24 0.59 -11.29
CA ILE A 165 27.16 0.60 -12.28
C ILE A 165 26.89 2.03 -12.76
N THR A 166 26.89 2.22 -14.07
CA THR A 166 26.58 3.53 -14.65
C THR A 166 25.08 3.77 -14.71
N PRO A 167 24.63 5.04 -14.66
CA PRO A 167 23.21 5.35 -14.78
C PRO A 167 22.54 4.78 -16.03
N VAL A 168 23.23 4.81 -17.17
CA VAL A 168 22.74 4.29 -18.46
C VAL A 168 22.55 2.78 -18.42
N ALA A 169 23.53 2.04 -17.90
CA ALA A 169 23.46 0.59 -17.79
C ALA A 169 22.42 0.16 -16.75
N ARG A 170 22.30 0.90 -15.62
CA ARG A 170 21.28 0.66 -14.60
C ARG A 170 19.88 0.81 -15.18
N GLU A 171 19.61 1.92 -15.86
CA GLU A 171 18.29 2.16 -16.45
C GLU A 171 17.95 1.10 -17.50
N TYR A 172 18.89 0.76 -18.36
CA TYR A 172 18.69 -0.28 -19.36
C TYR A 172 18.39 -1.64 -18.70
N PHE A 173 19.16 -2.04 -17.71
CA PHE A 173 18.94 -3.29 -16.96
C PHE A 173 17.57 -3.32 -16.28
N LEU A 174 17.19 -2.24 -15.54
CA LEU A 174 15.91 -2.15 -14.87
C LEU A 174 14.73 -2.20 -15.84
N ARG A 175 14.89 -1.59 -17.02
CA ARG A 175 13.89 -1.66 -18.08
C ARG A 175 13.71 -3.09 -18.59
N GLN A 176 14.80 -3.84 -18.82
CA GLN A 176 14.73 -5.24 -19.23
C GLN A 176 14.13 -6.14 -18.12
N VAL A 177 14.55 -5.94 -16.87
CA VAL A 177 13.95 -6.64 -15.71
C VAL A 177 12.43 -6.41 -15.67
N THR A 178 12.00 -5.16 -15.83
CA THR A 178 10.55 -4.81 -15.81
C THR A 178 9.81 -5.47 -16.97
N LYS A 179 10.36 -5.43 -18.17
CA LYS A 179 9.77 -6.06 -19.36
C LYS A 179 9.62 -7.57 -19.19
N LEU A 180 10.70 -8.26 -18.77
CA LEU A 180 10.68 -9.71 -18.59
C LEU A 180 9.79 -10.14 -17.41
N SER A 181 9.56 -9.26 -16.44
CA SER A 181 8.65 -9.50 -15.32
C SER A 181 7.20 -9.61 -15.78
N GLU A 182 6.81 -8.97 -16.89
CA GLU A 182 5.46 -9.11 -17.46
C GLU A 182 5.18 -10.54 -17.93
N ASP A 183 6.18 -11.23 -18.47
CA ASP A 183 6.05 -12.62 -18.95
C ASP A 183 5.72 -13.60 -17.79
N LEU A 184 5.92 -13.19 -16.54
CA LEU A 184 5.70 -14.01 -15.36
C LEU A 184 4.37 -13.75 -14.67
N LEU A 185 3.58 -12.79 -15.15
CA LEU A 185 2.29 -12.42 -14.53
C LEU A 185 1.18 -13.47 -14.76
N ASP A 186 1.38 -14.38 -15.70
CA ASP A 186 0.49 -15.52 -15.96
C ASP A 186 0.98 -16.82 -15.31
N ASN A 187 2.07 -16.76 -14.52
CA ASN A 187 2.62 -17.90 -13.81
C ASN A 187 1.81 -18.19 -12.52
N ASN A 188 2.24 -19.13 -11.70
CA ASN A 188 1.58 -19.41 -10.43
C ASN A 188 1.61 -18.20 -9.48
N LEU A 189 0.75 -18.19 -8.45
CA LEU A 189 0.59 -17.06 -7.55
C LEU A 189 1.88 -16.68 -6.82
N VAL A 190 2.70 -17.68 -6.45
CA VAL A 190 3.96 -17.42 -5.72
C VAL A 190 4.98 -16.70 -6.61
N VAL A 191 5.10 -17.10 -7.89
CA VAL A 191 5.93 -16.38 -8.87
C VAL A 191 5.42 -14.95 -9.03
N ARG A 192 4.12 -14.79 -9.30
CA ARG A 192 3.49 -13.47 -9.47
C ARG A 192 3.76 -12.53 -8.30
N GLN A 193 3.51 -13.00 -7.07
CA GLN A 193 3.76 -12.20 -5.87
C GLN A 193 5.23 -11.78 -5.73
N ASN A 194 6.16 -12.69 -5.96
CA ASN A 194 7.59 -12.41 -5.84
C ASN A 194 8.06 -11.40 -6.89
N ILE A 195 7.57 -11.50 -8.12
CA ILE A 195 7.87 -10.55 -9.20
C ILE A 195 7.28 -9.17 -8.91
N LEU A 196 6.04 -9.10 -8.42
CA LEU A 196 5.41 -7.83 -8.07
C LEU A 196 6.11 -7.13 -6.90
N LEU A 197 6.53 -7.90 -5.90
CA LEU A 197 7.38 -7.39 -4.81
C LEU A 197 8.75 -6.92 -5.34
N LEU A 198 9.35 -7.65 -6.27
CA LEU A 198 10.60 -7.24 -6.92
C LEU A 198 10.42 -5.88 -7.63
N LEU A 199 9.41 -5.75 -8.50
CA LEU A 199 9.13 -4.52 -9.24
C LEU A 199 8.95 -3.32 -8.31
N GLY A 200 8.25 -3.52 -7.19
CA GLY A 200 8.08 -2.48 -6.16
C GLY A 200 9.38 -2.09 -5.45
N GLN A 201 10.38 -2.96 -5.43
CA GLN A 201 11.65 -2.76 -4.72
C GLN A 201 12.79 -2.28 -5.63
N LEU A 202 12.62 -2.28 -6.95
CA LEU A 202 13.67 -1.87 -7.89
C LEU A 202 14.19 -0.46 -7.57
N PRO A 203 15.51 -0.28 -7.35
CA PRO A 203 16.10 1.01 -6.99
C PRO A 203 16.66 1.73 -8.21
N MET A 204 16.33 3.00 -8.39
CA MET A 204 16.94 3.85 -9.43
C MET A 204 18.30 4.39 -9.01
N ASP A 205 18.54 4.49 -7.70
CA ASP A 205 19.81 4.92 -7.11
C ASP A 205 20.17 4.04 -5.89
N ASN A 206 21.28 4.35 -5.25
CA ASN A 206 21.74 3.60 -4.08
C ASN A 206 21.16 4.13 -2.76
N GLY A 207 20.54 5.30 -2.77
CA GLY A 207 20.18 6.00 -1.55
C GLY A 207 21.40 6.36 -0.69
N ASN A 208 21.15 6.70 0.57
CA ASN A 208 22.22 6.85 1.57
C ASN A 208 21.69 6.35 2.93
N ILE A 209 21.85 5.05 3.17
CA ILE A 209 21.31 4.39 4.37
C ILE A 209 21.92 4.97 5.64
N ALA A 210 23.19 5.34 5.62
CA ALA A 210 23.87 5.96 6.77
C ALA A 210 23.21 7.30 7.18
N LYS A 211 22.61 7.99 6.22
CA LYS A 211 21.82 9.20 6.45
C LYS A 211 20.31 8.95 6.53
N GLY A 212 19.87 7.70 6.53
CA GLY A 212 18.44 7.35 6.51
C GLY A 212 17.73 7.66 5.20
N ILE A 213 18.46 7.89 4.10
CA ILE A 213 17.89 8.16 2.77
C ILE A 213 17.69 6.84 2.04
N GLU A 214 16.41 6.50 1.82
CA GLU A 214 16.06 5.31 1.04
C GLU A 214 16.38 5.49 -0.45
N PRO A 215 16.73 4.40 -1.17
CA PRO A 215 16.90 4.42 -2.62
C PRO A 215 15.62 4.87 -3.32
N ALA A 216 15.75 5.80 -4.29
CA ALA A 216 14.62 6.18 -5.13
C ALA A 216 14.11 4.96 -5.92
N PRO A 217 12.79 4.77 -6.04
CA PRO A 217 12.22 3.65 -6.79
C PRO A 217 12.38 3.85 -8.30
N TYR A 218 12.45 2.75 -9.04
CA TYR A 218 12.34 2.77 -10.50
C TYR A 218 10.88 3.04 -10.92
N ILE A 219 10.57 4.30 -11.17
CA ILE A 219 9.21 4.76 -11.45
C ILE A 219 8.53 4.00 -12.59
N PRO A 220 9.18 3.70 -13.75
CA PRO A 220 8.50 3.03 -14.85
C PRO A 220 7.84 1.69 -14.51
N ALA A 221 8.27 1.03 -13.41
CA ALA A 221 7.63 -0.21 -12.96
C ALA A 221 6.13 -0.02 -12.57
N TYR A 222 5.67 1.24 -12.29
CA TYR A 222 4.28 1.51 -11.91
C TYR A 222 3.28 1.04 -12.98
N THR A 223 3.65 1.07 -14.25
CA THR A 223 2.76 0.67 -15.36
C THR A 223 2.38 -0.80 -15.29
N VAL A 224 3.38 -1.67 -14.99
CA VAL A 224 3.16 -3.11 -14.82
C VAL A 224 2.32 -3.38 -13.55
N LEU A 225 2.64 -2.68 -12.45
CA LEU A 225 1.89 -2.81 -11.21
C LEU A 225 0.42 -2.38 -11.39
N LEU A 226 0.15 -1.29 -12.12
CA LEU A 226 -1.21 -0.85 -12.44
C LEU A 226 -1.96 -1.82 -13.35
N LYS A 227 -1.26 -2.45 -14.31
CA LYS A 227 -1.87 -3.49 -15.16
C LYS A 227 -2.45 -4.62 -14.31
N VAL A 228 -1.70 -5.06 -13.27
CA VAL A 228 -2.15 -6.09 -12.34
C VAL A 228 -3.37 -5.63 -11.51
N ILE A 229 -3.40 -4.39 -11.06
CA ILE A 229 -4.56 -3.85 -10.31
C ILE A 229 -5.81 -3.83 -11.18
N LYS A 230 -5.69 -3.39 -12.45
CA LYS A 230 -6.80 -3.25 -13.39
C LYS A 230 -7.29 -4.60 -13.94
N ASP A 231 -6.53 -5.66 -13.79
CA ASP A 231 -6.92 -6.99 -14.27
C ASP A 231 -7.87 -7.66 -13.27
N GLU A 232 -9.15 -7.78 -13.65
CA GLU A 232 -10.19 -8.40 -12.83
C GLU A 232 -9.92 -9.89 -12.54
N LYS A 233 -9.11 -10.55 -13.37
CA LYS A 233 -8.77 -11.98 -13.22
C LYS A 233 -7.62 -12.22 -12.26
N GLN A 234 -6.88 -11.15 -11.88
CA GLN A 234 -5.76 -11.31 -10.97
C GLN A 234 -6.22 -11.56 -9.53
N HIS A 235 -5.54 -12.50 -8.91
CA HIS A 235 -5.78 -12.84 -7.51
C HIS A 235 -5.47 -11.66 -6.58
N GLU A 236 -6.30 -11.41 -5.55
CA GLU A 236 -6.12 -10.28 -4.63
C GLU A 236 -4.75 -10.24 -3.96
N ALA A 237 -4.16 -11.39 -3.62
CA ALA A 237 -2.82 -11.45 -3.04
C ALA A 237 -1.74 -10.90 -4.00
N ALA A 238 -1.89 -11.09 -5.32
CA ALA A 238 -1.03 -10.46 -6.33
C ALA A 238 -1.28 -8.94 -6.38
N LYS A 239 -2.55 -8.51 -6.38
CA LYS A 239 -2.93 -7.10 -6.31
C LYS A 239 -2.37 -6.41 -5.05
N ILE A 240 -2.40 -7.06 -3.88
CA ILE A 240 -1.80 -6.54 -2.64
C ILE A 240 -0.28 -6.35 -2.80
N SER A 241 0.40 -7.29 -3.45
CA SER A 241 1.84 -7.18 -3.73
C SER A 241 2.13 -6.01 -4.68
N ALA A 242 1.30 -5.80 -5.71
CA ALA A 242 1.39 -4.65 -6.61
C ALA A 242 1.16 -3.32 -5.87
N LEU A 243 0.16 -3.25 -4.98
CA LEU A 243 -0.10 -2.06 -4.14
C LEU A 243 1.08 -1.71 -3.25
N THR A 244 1.79 -2.71 -2.70
CA THR A 244 3.01 -2.46 -1.91
C THR A 244 4.06 -1.73 -2.74
N GLY A 245 4.22 -2.11 -4.00
CA GLY A 245 5.12 -1.42 -4.94
C GLY A 245 4.66 -0.02 -5.30
N LEU A 246 3.36 0.15 -5.62
CA LEU A 246 2.77 1.45 -5.94
C LEU A 246 2.88 2.42 -4.76
N LEU A 247 2.63 1.95 -3.54
CA LEU A 247 2.77 2.73 -2.31
C LEU A 247 4.19 3.30 -2.18
N ARG A 248 5.22 2.46 -2.38
CA ARG A 248 6.62 2.90 -2.35
C ARG A 248 6.92 3.91 -3.46
N ILE A 249 6.44 3.67 -4.70
CA ILE A 249 6.63 4.58 -5.83
C ILE A 249 5.95 5.93 -5.55
N CYS A 250 4.71 5.95 -5.03
CA CYS A 250 4.03 7.18 -4.67
C CYS A 250 4.74 7.94 -3.55
N ARG A 251 5.26 7.21 -2.54
CA ARG A 251 5.92 7.82 -1.39
C ARG A 251 7.28 8.41 -1.71
N LEU A 252 8.12 7.67 -2.43
CA LEU A 252 9.54 7.99 -2.63
C LEU A 252 9.88 8.52 -4.02
N GLY A 253 9.07 8.20 -5.04
CA GLY A 253 9.38 8.49 -6.44
C GLY A 253 8.52 9.59 -7.06
N LEU A 254 7.27 9.75 -6.62
CA LEU A 254 6.34 10.71 -7.19
C LEU A 254 6.16 11.91 -6.26
N ALA A 255 7.20 12.74 -6.14
CA ALA A 255 7.14 13.94 -5.31
C ALA A 255 5.98 14.85 -5.72
N ALA A 256 5.26 15.40 -4.73
CA ALA A 256 4.09 16.25 -4.96
C ALA A 256 4.41 17.58 -5.64
N ALA A 257 5.68 18.01 -5.63
CA ALA A 257 6.11 19.27 -6.20
C ALA A 257 6.40 19.24 -7.71
N ASP A 258 6.41 18.03 -8.33
CA ASP A 258 6.69 17.87 -9.76
C ASP A 258 5.39 17.65 -10.55
N PRO A 259 4.96 18.59 -11.42
CA PRO A 259 3.75 18.43 -12.23
C PRO A 259 3.75 17.19 -13.13
N ALA A 260 4.92 16.73 -13.58
CA ALA A 260 5.04 15.51 -14.38
C ALA A 260 4.61 14.26 -13.59
N ASN A 261 4.70 14.32 -12.27
CA ASN A 261 4.26 13.27 -11.37
C ASN A 261 2.76 13.33 -11.06
N ASP A 262 2.12 14.49 -11.22
CA ASP A 262 0.68 14.66 -10.98
C ASP A 262 -0.14 13.74 -11.88
N LYS A 263 0.21 13.65 -13.15
CA LYS A 263 -0.46 12.76 -14.10
C LYS A 263 -0.35 11.30 -13.67
N LYS A 264 0.85 10.86 -13.24
CA LYS A 264 1.06 9.48 -12.78
C LYS A 264 0.31 9.19 -11.48
N ARG A 265 0.32 10.14 -10.51
CA ARG A 265 -0.47 10.01 -9.27
C ARG A 265 -1.96 9.92 -9.56
N ALA A 266 -2.45 10.76 -10.47
CA ALA A 266 -3.84 10.74 -10.88
C ALA A 266 -4.20 9.42 -11.58
N GLU A 267 -3.35 8.90 -12.46
CA GLU A 267 -3.55 7.60 -13.12
C GLU A 267 -3.61 6.46 -12.09
N ILE A 268 -2.72 6.47 -11.09
CA ILE A 268 -2.75 5.51 -9.99
C ILE A 268 -4.05 5.64 -9.21
N ALA A 269 -4.41 6.84 -8.75
CA ALA A 269 -5.60 7.05 -7.95
C ALA A 269 -6.88 6.61 -8.69
N MET A 270 -7.01 6.97 -9.97
CA MET A 270 -8.18 6.59 -10.78
C MET A 270 -8.29 5.09 -11.05
N ALA A 271 -7.19 4.36 -11.00
CA ALA A 271 -7.22 2.90 -11.07
C ALA A 271 -7.63 2.26 -9.74
N LEU A 272 -7.31 2.89 -8.60
CA LEU A 272 -7.61 2.35 -7.26
C LEU A 272 -9.03 2.65 -6.79
N VAL A 273 -9.62 3.78 -7.21
CA VAL A 273 -10.97 4.21 -6.81
C VAL A 273 -12.03 3.12 -7.08
N PRO A 274 -12.18 2.58 -8.32
CA PRO A 274 -13.17 1.54 -8.59
C PRO A 274 -12.92 0.25 -7.79
N GLU A 275 -11.66 -0.11 -7.57
CA GLU A 275 -11.32 -1.29 -6.76
C GLU A 275 -11.73 -1.09 -5.29
N LEU A 276 -11.49 0.11 -4.71
CA LEU A 276 -11.90 0.41 -3.34
C LEU A 276 -13.43 0.53 -3.19
N ALA A 277 -14.14 0.97 -4.22
CA ALA A 277 -15.59 1.04 -4.22
C ALA A 277 -16.26 -0.35 -4.10
N ARG A 278 -15.58 -1.42 -4.53
CA ARG A 278 -16.05 -2.80 -4.38
C ARG A 278 -16.10 -3.19 -2.91
N LYS A 279 -17.21 -3.85 -2.49
CA LYS A 279 -17.42 -4.30 -1.11
C LYS A 279 -17.07 -5.77 -0.88
N ASP A 280 -17.01 -6.54 -1.96
CA ASP A 280 -16.81 -7.98 -2.00
C ASP A 280 -15.35 -8.43 -1.92
N THR A 281 -14.42 -7.48 -1.79
CA THR A 281 -12.98 -7.76 -1.71
C THR A 281 -12.53 -7.95 -0.25
N HIS A 282 -11.43 -8.68 -0.08
CA HIS A 282 -10.87 -8.94 1.25
C HIS A 282 -10.48 -7.62 1.96
N TRP A 283 -10.73 -7.52 3.26
CA TRP A 283 -10.49 -6.29 4.05
C TRP A 283 -9.04 -5.79 3.97
N TRP A 284 -8.05 -6.69 3.89
CA TRP A 284 -6.64 -6.34 3.76
C TRP A 284 -6.33 -5.66 2.43
N TYR A 285 -7.00 -6.08 1.35
CA TYR A 285 -6.90 -5.41 0.05
C TYR A 285 -7.52 -4.01 0.12
N GLN A 286 -8.71 -3.87 0.70
CA GLN A 286 -9.35 -2.56 0.91
C GLN A 286 -8.48 -1.62 1.75
N PHE A 287 -7.86 -2.13 2.83
CA PHE A 287 -6.91 -1.38 3.64
C PHE A 287 -5.72 -0.85 2.81
N ARG A 288 -5.11 -1.70 2.00
CA ARG A 288 -3.98 -1.31 1.15
C ARG A 288 -4.37 -0.33 0.05
N LEU A 289 -5.57 -0.44 -0.51
CA LEU A 289 -6.11 0.52 -1.46
C LEU A 289 -6.28 1.91 -0.84
N ALA A 290 -6.88 1.98 0.35
CA ALA A 290 -7.07 3.24 1.08
C ALA A 290 -5.71 3.88 1.44
N GLU A 291 -4.75 3.10 1.95
CA GLU A 291 -3.40 3.56 2.25
C GLU A 291 -2.71 4.16 1.01
N CYS A 292 -2.79 3.46 -0.14
CA CYS A 292 -2.15 3.92 -1.37
C CYS A 292 -2.81 5.20 -1.91
N LEU A 293 -4.14 5.33 -1.84
CA LEU A 293 -4.88 6.54 -2.23
C LEU A 293 -4.46 7.75 -1.37
N GLY A 294 -4.35 7.58 -0.05
CA GLY A 294 -3.87 8.62 0.84
C GLY A 294 -2.46 9.11 0.51
N VAL A 295 -1.56 8.17 0.17
CA VAL A 295 -0.17 8.52 -0.20
C VAL A 295 -0.08 9.12 -1.60
N ALA A 296 -0.88 8.65 -2.57
CA ALA A 296 -0.96 9.25 -3.91
C ALA A 296 -1.37 10.73 -3.82
N GLY A 297 -2.19 11.11 -2.83
CA GLY A 297 -2.48 12.51 -2.52
C GLY A 297 -3.21 13.21 -3.67
N VAL A 298 -4.20 12.55 -4.24
CA VAL A 298 -5.11 13.09 -5.25
C VAL A 298 -6.50 13.14 -4.65
N THR A 299 -7.17 14.29 -4.69
CA THR A 299 -8.51 14.47 -4.13
C THR A 299 -9.59 14.39 -5.21
N PHE A 300 -9.35 15.05 -6.33
CA PHE A 300 -10.31 15.24 -7.39
C PHE A 300 -10.05 14.35 -8.61
N ASP A 301 -11.10 14.13 -9.38
CA ASP A 301 -11.00 13.60 -10.73
C ASP A 301 -10.15 14.55 -11.61
N PRO A 302 -9.06 14.08 -12.26
CA PRO A 302 -8.25 14.93 -13.11
C PRO A 302 -9.01 15.50 -14.31
N GLY A 303 -10.07 14.85 -14.76
CA GLY A 303 -10.97 15.33 -15.81
C GLY A 303 -12.06 16.28 -15.32
N ASN A 304 -12.32 16.32 -14.01
CA ASN A 304 -13.38 17.14 -13.40
C ASN A 304 -13.01 17.59 -11.99
N LYS A 305 -12.39 18.76 -11.87
CA LYS A 305 -11.96 19.35 -10.60
C LYS A 305 -13.10 19.64 -9.60
N ASN A 306 -14.36 19.56 -10.02
CA ASN A 306 -15.51 19.69 -9.12
C ASN A 306 -15.97 18.35 -8.53
N ASN A 307 -15.38 17.23 -8.98
CA ASN A 307 -15.69 15.89 -8.51
C ASN A 307 -14.59 15.37 -7.57
N PRO A 308 -14.77 15.44 -6.23
CA PRO A 308 -13.78 14.95 -5.26
C PRO A 308 -13.86 13.43 -5.11
N ILE A 309 -13.71 12.70 -6.21
CA ILE A 309 -14.01 11.26 -6.29
C ILE A 309 -13.20 10.41 -5.31
N VAL A 310 -11.94 10.76 -5.05
CA VAL A 310 -11.09 10.00 -4.10
C VAL A 310 -11.57 10.25 -2.67
N LEU A 311 -11.81 11.52 -2.31
CA LEU A 311 -12.34 11.87 -0.98
C LEU A 311 -13.72 11.25 -0.76
N GLN A 312 -14.60 11.30 -1.76
CA GLN A 312 -15.93 10.68 -1.70
C GLN A 312 -15.82 9.17 -1.45
N THR A 313 -14.99 8.47 -2.24
CA THR A 313 -14.82 7.02 -2.10
C THR A 313 -14.29 6.64 -0.71
N LEU A 314 -13.31 7.39 -0.19
CA LEU A 314 -12.77 7.15 1.16
C LEU A 314 -13.83 7.44 2.24
N ALA A 315 -14.60 8.52 2.10
CA ALA A 315 -15.68 8.86 3.03
C ALA A 315 -16.80 7.79 3.04
N ASP A 316 -17.14 7.25 1.87
CA ASP A 316 -18.09 6.14 1.75
C ASP A 316 -17.59 4.87 2.44
N VAL A 317 -16.28 4.59 2.38
CA VAL A 317 -15.68 3.48 3.13
C VAL A 317 -15.75 3.71 4.64
N VAL A 318 -15.47 4.94 5.12
CA VAL A 318 -15.62 5.30 6.54
C VAL A 318 -17.04 5.08 7.04
N ALA A 319 -18.04 5.49 6.27
CA ALA A 319 -19.45 5.40 6.62
C ALA A 319 -20.02 3.98 6.55
N ASP A 320 -19.42 3.09 5.73
CA ASP A 320 -19.95 1.76 5.45
C ASP A 320 -19.71 0.76 6.59
N LYS A 321 -20.73 0.53 7.42
CA LYS A 321 -20.68 -0.39 8.57
C LYS A 321 -20.41 -1.86 8.19
N SER A 322 -20.63 -2.24 6.94
CA SER A 322 -20.39 -3.61 6.48
C SER A 322 -18.89 -3.91 6.24
N ARG A 323 -18.05 -2.87 6.23
CA ARG A 323 -16.60 -3.04 6.02
C ARG A 323 -15.85 -3.25 7.33
N HIS A 324 -14.75 -3.95 7.23
CA HIS A 324 -13.87 -4.24 8.37
C HIS A 324 -13.33 -2.94 9.02
N TRP A 325 -13.23 -2.91 10.34
CA TRP A 325 -12.78 -1.75 11.12
C TRP A 325 -11.44 -1.18 10.62
N GLN A 326 -10.47 -2.05 10.35
CA GLN A 326 -9.15 -1.63 9.88
C GLN A 326 -9.21 -0.87 8.54
N ALA A 327 -10.04 -1.33 7.59
CA ALA A 327 -10.23 -0.66 6.30
C ALA A 327 -10.89 0.71 6.46
N ARG A 328 -11.93 0.80 7.34
CA ARG A 328 -12.62 2.06 7.66
C ARG A 328 -11.68 3.06 8.33
N CYS A 329 -10.89 2.62 9.32
CA CYS A 329 -9.92 3.48 10.00
C CYS A 329 -8.79 3.96 9.08
N GLU A 330 -8.28 3.10 8.18
CA GLU A 330 -7.27 3.53 7.21
C GLU A 330 -7.86 4.49 6.17
N ALA A 331 -9.12 4.33 5.77
CA ALA A 331 -9.80 5.30 4.91
C ALA A 331 -9.88 6.68 5.59
N ALA A 332 -10.22 6.75 6.88
CA ALA A 332 -10.18 7.99 7.65
C ALA A 332 -8.76 8.59 7.70
N ARG A 333 -7.74 7.75 7.95
CA ARG A 333 -6.34 8.18 7.93
C ARG A 333 -5.91 8.69 6.55
N ALA A 334 -6.33 8.00 5.48
CA ALA A 334 -6.05 8.41 4.11
C ALA A 334 -6.65 9.78 3.78
N ILE A 335 -7.87 10.08 4.27
CA ILE A 335 -8.50 11.40 4.12
C ILE A 335 -7.61 12.50 4.72
N GLY A 336 -7.05 12.28 5.91
CA GLY A 336 -6.13 13.24 6.54
C GLY A 336 -4.85 13.53 5.75
N ARG A 337 -4.51 12.68 4.76
CA ARG A 337 -3.33 12.83 3.90
C ARG A 337 -3.62 13.48 2.56
N LEU A 338 -4.89 13.68 2.22
CA LEU A 338 -5.28 14.32 0.97
C LEU A 338 -4.99 15.82 1.00
N PRO A 339 -4.68 16.44 -0.15
CA PRO A 339 -4.72 17.88 -0.31
C PRO A 339 -6.19 18.36 -0.28
N LEU A 340 -6.64 18.83 0.89
CA LEU A 340 -7.98 19.36 1.10
C LEU A 340 -7.96 20.87 0.88
N ASP A 341 -9.01 21.40 0.27
CA ASP A 341 -9.19 22.84 0.07
C ASP A 341 -10.53 23.32 0.68
N ASN A 342 -10.70 24.63 0.76
CA ASN A 342 -11.87 25.28 1.37
C ASN A 342 -13.16 25.21 0.53
N THR A 343 -13.12 24.62 -0.66
CA THR A 343 -14.32 24.39 -1.48
C THR A 343 -15.08 23.12 -1.07
N LEU A 344 -14.43 22.28 -0.25
CA LEU A 344 -14.97 21.01 0.21
C LEU A 344 -15.77 21.20 1.50
N ASN A 345 -17.00 20.72 1.53
CA ASN A 345 -17.75 20.59 2.76
C ASN A 345 -17.27 19.38 3.56
N MET A 346 -16.39 19.59 4.53
CA MET A 346 -15.82 18.54 5.35
C MET A 346 -16.72 18.12 6.51
N THR A 347 -17.76 18.86 6.84
CA THR A 347 -18.67 18.58 7.97
C THR A 347 -19.21 17.15 7.95
N PRO A 348 -19.78 16.62 6.85
CA PRO A 348 -20.29 15.25 6.83
C PRO A 348 -19.17 14.20 6.92
N VAL A 349 -17.96 14.47 6.40
CA VAL A 349 -16.81 13.56 6.49
C VAL A 349 -16.34 13.46 7.94
N LEU A 350 -16.19 14.59 8.63
CA LEU A 350 -15.78 14.67 10.02
C LEU A 350 -16.81 14.01 10.95
N PHE A 351 -18.09 14.19 10.65
CA PHE A 351 -19.17 13.51 11.37
C PHE A 351 -19.06 11.98 11.27
N GLU A 352 -18.84 11.42 10.07
CA GLU A 352 -18.70 9.97 9.90
C GLU A 352 -17.43 9.42 10.58
N ILE A 353 -16.36 10.22 10.71
CA ILE A 353 -15.15 9.84 11.48
C ILE A 353 -15.46 9.70 12.97
N VAL A 354 -16.19 10.64 13.59
CA VAL A 354 -16.61 10.52 15.00
C VAL A 354 -17.55 9.34 15.19
N LYS A 355 -18.50 9.18 14.28
CA LYS A 355 -19.46 8.07 14.31
C LYS A 355 -18.75 6.71 14.19
N LEU A 356 -17.71 6.58 13.33
CA LEU A 356 -16.85 5.39 13.30
C LEU A 356 -16.21 5.12 14.66
N GLY A 357 -15.66 6.16 15.32
CA GLY A 357 -15.11 6.04 16.66
C GLY A 357 -16.13 5.57 17.68
N ASN A 358 -17.34 6.12 17.64
CA ASN A 358 -18.45 5.72 18.51
C ASN A 358 -18.89 4.27 18.27
N ASP A 359 -19.09 3.88 17.00
CA ASP A 359 -19.41 2.50 16.62
C ASP A 359 -18.35 1.52 17.17
N MET A 360 -17.05 1.89 17.09
CA MET A 360 -15.95 1.10 17.64
C MET A 360 -15.98 1.06 19.18
N ALA A 361 -16.27 2.17 19.87
CA ALA A 361 -16.36 2.22 21.33
C ALA A 361 -17.50 1.32 21.86
N GLN A 362 -18.64 1.33 21.20
CA GLN A 362 -19.75 0.43 21.52
C GLN A 362 -19.35 -1.05 21.29
N ALA A 363 -18.72 -1.36 20.17
CA ALA A 363 -18.24 -2.72 19.87
C ALA A 363 -17.12 -3.17 20.81
N TYR A 364 -16.24 -2.26 21.21
CA TYR A 364 -15.22 -2.52 22.23
C TYR A 364 -15.84 -2.97 23.56
N ASN A 365 -16.93 -2.35 24.01
CA ASN A 365 -17.59 -2.72 25.25
C ASN A 365 -18.11 -4.17 25.22
N ALA A 366 -18.45 -4.72 24.05
CA ALA A 366 -18.84 -6.11 23.93
C ALA A 366 -17.65 -7.08 24.08
N ASN A 367 -16.44 -6.67 23.70
CA ASN A 367 -15.21 -7.48 23.82
C ASN A 367 -13.96 -6.62 24.03
N PRO A 368 -13.74 -6.05 25.25
CA PRO A 368 -12.65 -5.11 25.49
C PRO A 368 -11.26 -5.76 25.52
N LYS A 369 -11.16 -7.09 25.58
CA LYS A 369 -9.89 -7.83 25.63
C LYS A 369 -9.34 -8.22 24.27
N LYS A 370 -10.02 -7.87 23.17
CA LYS A 370 -9.53 -8.15 21.84
C LYS A 370 -8.31 -7.28 21.52
N ASP A 371 -7.19 -7.88 21.15
CA ASP A 371 -5.90 -7.20 20.95
C ASP A 371 -5.89 -6.16 19.84
N SER A 372 -6.78 -6.30 18.85
CA SER A 372 -6.80 -5.42 17.66
C SER A 372 -7.39 -4.03 17.91
N TRP A 373 -8.12 -3.78 18.99
CA TRP A 373 -8.76 -2.50 19.28
C TRP A 373 -7.77 -1.34 19.35
N ALA A 374 -6.66 -1.52 20.04
CA ALA A 374 -5.63 -0.48 20.12
C ALA A 374 -5.15 -0.03 18.74
N ASN A 375 -4.98 -0.98 17.81
CA ASN A 375 -4.57 -0.68 16.45
C ASN A 375 -5.65 0.10 15.66
N TYR A 376 -6.92 -0.27 15.79
CA TYR A 376 -8.02 0.44 15.11
C TYR A 376 -8.14 1.88 15.57
N PHE A 377 -8.23 2.10 16.88
CA PHE A 377 -8.35 3.44 17.45
C PHE A 377 -7.11 4.30 17.18
N PHE A 378 -5.91 3.71 17.24
CA PHE A 378 -4.70 4.43 16.90
C PHE A 378 -4.65 4.82 15.42
N THR A 379 -5.08 3.93 14.52
CA THR A 379 -5.17 4.25 13.08
C THR A 379 -6.15 5.40 12.84
N LEU A 380 -7.31 5.39 13.53
CA LEU A 380 -8.29 6.49 13.46
C LEU A 380 -7.69 7.81 13.98
N TYR A 381 -6.97 7.78 15.12
CA TYR A 381 -6.27 8.94 15.67
C TYR A 381 -5.27 9.55 14.67
N LEU A 382 -4.57 8.70 13.93
CA LEU A 382 -3.60 9.15 12.92
C LEU A 382 -4.23 9.89 11.74
N ALA A 383 -5.56 9.87 11.56
CA ALA A 383 -6.24 10.73 10.61
C ALA A 383 -6.03 12.23 10.91
N PHE A 384 -5.90 12.58 12.19
CA PHE A 384 -5.74 13.96 12.65
C PHE A 384 -4.28 14.43 12.71
N LYS A 385 -3.34 13.50 12.74
CA LYS A 385 -1.91 13.82 12.93
C LYS A 385 -1.14 13.75 11.62
N ALA A 386 -0.26 14.72 11.44
CA ALA A 386 0.70 14.68 10.35
C ALA A 386 1.65 13.48 10.51
N GLU A 387 2.14 12.98 9.40
CA GLU A 387 3.18 11.95 9.42
C GLU A 387 4.45 12.49 10.08
N ASN A 388 4.97 11.76 11.09
CA ASN A 388 6.23 12.06 11.77
C ASN A 388 7.44 11.68 10.88
N SER A 389 7.39 11.92 9.60
CA SER A 389 8.56 11.78 8.74
C SER A 389 9.48 12.96 8.99
N LYS A 390 10.72 12.71 9.34
CA LYS A 390 11.75 13.76 9.27
C LYS A 390 11.76 14.26 7.82
N PRO A 391 11.46 15.55 7.57
CA PRO A 391 11.28 16.06 6.21
C PRO A 391 12.50 15.83 5.31
N GLU A 392 13.67 15.66 5.92
CA GLU A 392 14.97 15.65 5.27
C GLU A 392 15.45 14.27 4.83
N THR A 393 14.83 13.20 5.31
CA THR A 393 15.40 11.84 5.14
C THR A 393 14.55 10.86 4.34
N HIS A 394 13.25 11.09 4.16
CA HIS A 394 12.35 10.04 3.67
C HIS A 394 11.64 10.31 2.35
N ILE A 395 11.66 11.56 1.86
CA ILE A 395 10.95 11.90 0.63
C ILE A 395 11.83 12.86 -0.18
N ALA A 396 12.47 12.38 -1.23
CA ALA A 396 13.16 13.24 -2.18
C ALA A 396 12.20 14.33 -2.69
N GLY A 397 12.28 15.55 -2.12
CA GLY A 397 11.45 16.69 -2.49
C GLY A 397 9.97 16.63 -2.08
N GLY A 398 9.55 15.63 -1.29
CA GLY A 398 8.16 15.47 -0.86
C GLY A 398 7.86 16.21 0.45
N LYS A 399 6.79 16.99 0.48
CA LYS A 399 6.26 17.53 1.73
C LYS A 399 5.66 16.38 2.55
N ARG A 400 5.89 16.40 3.90
CA ARG A 400 5.21 15.47 4.80
C ARG A 400 3.70 15.59 4.61
N LYS A 401 2.98 14.48 4.70
CA LYS A 401 1.53 14.49 4.59
C LYS A 401 0.95 15.14 5.84
N PRO A 402 0.04 16.11 5.70
CA PRO A 402 -0.65 16.70 6.83
C PRO A 402 -1.60 15.67 7.47
N GLY A 403 -2.07 15.95 8.68
CA GLY A 403 -3.28 15.34 9.20
C GLY A 403 -4.42 16.36 9.13
N LEU A 404 -5.63 15.95 9.47
CA LEU A 404 -6.80 16.83 9.46
C LEU A 404 -6.61 18.10 10.29
N LEU A 405 -5.84 18.04 11.40
CA LEU A 405 -5.54 19.21 12.24
C LEU A 405 -4.69 20.28 11.54
N GLU A 406 -3.91 19.89 10.55
CA GLU A 406 -3.09 20.82 9.75
C GLU A 406 -3.76 21.19 8.42
N ALA A 407 -4.60 20.29 7.91
CA ALA A 407 -5.26 20.44 6.61
C ALA A 407 -6.53 21.31 6.66
N LEU A 408 -7.17 21.40 7.81
CA LEU A 408 -8.45 22.09 7.99
C LEU A 408 -8.36 23.23 9.00
N PRO A 409 -9.25 24.26 8.89
CA PRO A 409 -9.34 25.30 9.88
C PRO A 409 -9.58 24.76 11.28
N PRO A 410 -8.85 25.25 12.33
CA PRO A 410 -9.02 24.76 13.71
C PRO A 410 -10.45 24.77 14.22
N LYS A 411 -11.26 25.76 13.81
CA LYS A 411 -12.67 25.87 14.20
C LYS A 411 -13.51 24.69 13.75
N GLU A 412 -13.14 24.05 12.63
CA GLU A 412 -13.92 22.94 12.06
C GLU A 412 -13.50 21.57 12.62
N VAL A 413 -12.20 21.42 12.95
CA VAL A 413 -11.62 20.09 13.22
C VAL A 413 -11.32 19.86 14.70
N LYS A 414 -11.18 20.92 15.51
CA LYS A 414 -10.71 20.77 16.90
C LYS A 414 -11.70 20.01 17.76
N ASP A 415 -12.97 20.33 17.71
CA ASP A 415 -14.02 19.65 18.48
C ASP A 415 -14.12 18.16 18.09
N VAL A 416 -14.12 17.87 16.81
CA VAL A 416 -14.11 16.50 16.26
C VAL A 416 -12.88 15.72 16.76
N TYR A 417 -11.70 16.35 16.74
CA TYR A 417 -10.48 15.74 17.26
C TYR A 417 -10.58 15.43 18.76
N GLU A 418 -11.17 16.33 19.56
CA GLU A 418 -11.37 16.13 20.99
C GLU A 418 -12.27 14.92 21.27
N GLN A 419 -13.34 14.70 20.47
CA GLN A 419 -14.16 13.50 20.59
C GLN A 419 -13.37 12.23 20.32
N VAL A 420 -12.59 12.17 19.23
CA VAL A 420 -11.76 11.00 18.91
C VAL A 420 -10.66 10.81 19.94
N LEU A 421 -10.02 11.89 20.41
CA LEU A 421 -8.97 11.83 21.42
C LEU A 421 -9.47 11.24 22.75
N GLN A 422 -10.68 11.59 23.19
CA GLN A 422 -11.28 11.02 24.40
C GLN A 422 -11.43 9.50 24.30
N MET A 423 -11.90 9.02 23.15
CA MET A 423 -12.01 7.57 22.90
C MET A 423 -10.65 6.87 22.92
N VAL A 424 -9.65 7.43 22.26
CA VAL A 424 -8.29 6.86 22.23
C VAL A 424 -7.64 6.90 23.60
N SER A 425 -7.77 8.02 24.35
CA SER A 425 -7.20 8.16 25.69
C SER A 425 -7.77 7.15 26.65
N HIS A 426 -9.08 6.83 26.56
CA HIS A 426 -9.68 5.80 27.40
C HIS A 426 -8.98 4.44 27.26
N LEU A 427 -8.64 4.01 26.04
CA LEU A 427 -7.94 2.74 25.84
C LEU A 427 -6.52 2.74 26.42
N VAL A 428 -5.85 3.90 26.36
CA VAL A 428 -4.49 4.06 26.91
C VAL A 428 -4.50 4.10 28.43
N ASP A 429 -5.41 4.87 29.00
CA ASP A 429 -5.48 5.09 30.45
C ASP A 429 -6.18 3.92 31.19
N ASN A 430 -7.04 3.19 30.50
CA ASN A 430 -7.89 2.13 31.04
C ASN A 430 -7.89 0.85 30.17
N PRO A 431 -6.74 0.23 29.89
CA PRO A 431 -6.66 -0.92 29.00
C PRO A 431 -7.55 -2.08 29.49
N GLY A 432 -8.39 -2.59 28.60
CA GLY A 432 -9.31 -3.69 28.88
C GLY A 432 -10.55 -3.34 29.71
N LYS A 433 -10.75 -2.06 30.10
CA LYS A 433 -11.96 -1.60 30.77
C LYS A 433 -12.95 -1.01 29.76
N GLN A 434 -14.22 -1.32 29.96
CA GLN A 434 -15.31 -0.77 29.15
C GLN A 434 -15.42 0.75 29.30
N TYR A 435 -15.90 1.44 28.26
CA TYR A 435 -16.37 2.81 28.36
C TYR A 435 -17.58 2.87 29.28
N SER A 436 -17.66 3.88 30.12
CA SER A 436 -18.86 4.11 30.97
C SER A 436 -20.06 4.51 30.11
N ALA A 437 -21.26 4.32 30.64
CA ALA A 437 -22.49 4.76 29.99
C ALA A 437 -22.47 6.28 29.70
N GLU A 438 -21.96 7.08 30.64
CA GLU A 438 -21.84 8.54 30.51
C GLU A 438 -20.87 8.94 29.37
N GLN A 439 -19.76 8.21 29.20
CA GLN A 439 -18.81 8.46 28.10
C GLN A 439 -19.48 8.22 26.74
N LEU A 440 -20.19 7.10 26.58
CA LEU A 440 -20.90 6.78 25.34
C LEU A 440 -22.06 7.74 25.09
N GLU A 441 -22.85 8.08 26.13
CA GLU A 441 -23.95 9.04 26.04
C GLU A 441 -23.45 10.44 25.66
N GLY A 442 -22.27 10.85 26.15
CA GLY A 442 -21.63 12.10 25.78
C GLY A 442 -21.32 12.16 24.28
N ILE A 443 -20.75 11.08 23.72
CA ILE A 443 -20.45 10.98 22.27
C ILE A 443 -21.74 10.93 21.45
N ASP A 444 -22.74 10.14 21.88
CA ASP A 444 -24.04 10.05 21.21
C ASP A 444 -24.78 11.40 21.18
N THR A 445 -24.69 12.16 22.28
CA THR A 445 -25.25 13.52 22.38
C THR A 445 -24.53 14.47 21.44
N TRP A 446 -23.19 14.39 21.35
CA TRP A 446 -22.44 15.17 20.39
C TRP A 446 -22.88 14.85 18.96
N LEU A 447 -23.01 13.58 18.59
CA LEU A 447 -23.45 13.13 17.25
C LEU A 447 -24.86 13.64 16.94
N LYS A 448 -25.79 13.59 17.88
CA LYS A 448 -27.17 14.14 17.69
C LYS A 448 -27.12 15.62 17.38
N ASN A 449 -26.32 16.39 18.13
CA ASN A 449 -26.24 17.85 18.01
C ASN A 449 -25.49 18.32 16.76
N HIS A 450 -24.62 17.48 16.20
CA HIS A 450 -23.76 17.79 15.04
C HIS A 450 -24.16 17.03 13.78
N THR A 451 -25.35 16.43 13.75
CA THR A 451 -25.86 15.75 12.55
C THR A 451 -25.89 16.71 11.36
N PRO A 452 -25.11 16.43 10.27
CA PRO A 452 -25.03 17.36 9.14
C PRO A 452 -26.35 17.43 8.39
N THR A 453 -26.84 18.64 8.14
CA THR A 453 -28.03 18.90 7.30
C THR A 453 -27.75 18.63 5.83
N ASN A 454 -26.49 18.81 5.40
CA ASN A 454 -26.02 18.50 4.07
C ASN A 454 -24.93 17.39 4.16
N LYS A 455 -25.23 16.23 3.58
CA LYS A 455 -24.31 15.06 3.56
C LYS A 455 -23.43 14.99 2.32
N ARG A 456 -23.39 16.04 1.50
CA ARG A 456 -22.59 16.12 0.27
C ARG A 456 -21.28 16.85 0.51
N ILE A 457 -20.22 16.36 -0.07
CA ILE A 457 -18.88 16.99 -0.01
C ILE A 457 -18.82 18.23 -0.91
N THR A 458 -19.47 18.17 -2.07
CA THR A 458 -19.69 19.31 -2.98
C THR A 458 -21.15 19.33 -3.43
N ALA A 459 -21.61 20.41 -4.05
CA ALA A 459 -22.97 20.48 -4.58
C ALA A 459 -23.30 19.36 -5.59
N SER A 460 -22.30 18.89 -6.34
CA SER A 460 -22.42 17.84 -7.35
C SER A 460 -22.14 16.43 -6.85
N SER A 461 -21.57 16.28 -5.63
CA SER A 461 -21.28 14.97 -5.06
C SER A 461 -22.53 14.22 -4.67
N PRO A 462 -22.53 12.87 -4.68
CA PRO A 462 -23.55 12.10 -3.99
C PRO A 462 -23.46 12.31 -2.48
N GLU A 463 -24.52 11.96 -1.74
CA GLU A 463 -24.45 11.91 -0.28
C GLU A 463 -23.54 10.78 0.19
N ILE A 464 -22.75 11.04 1.25
CA ILE A 464 -21.89 10.02 1.85
C ILE A 464 -22.75 8.84 2.32
N GLY A 465 -22.32 7.62 1.99
CA GLY A 465 -23.02 6.38 2.31
C GLY A 465 -24.25 6.11 1.44
N SER A 466 -24.56 6.96 0.47
CA SER A 466 -25.52 6.62 -0.58
C SER A 466 -24.95 5.53 -1.49
N LYS A 467 -25.82 4.79 -2.20
CA LYS A 467 -25.35 3.74 -3.14
C LYS A 467 -24.36 4.36 -4.11
N PRO A 468 -23.20 3.70 -4.36
CA PRO A 468 -22.21 4.22 -5.29
C PRO A 468 -22.85 4.50 -6.65
N VAL A 469 -22.62 5.70 -7.18
CA VAL A 469 -22.90 5.96 -8.60
C VAL A 469 -22.03 4.99 -9.40
N PRO A 470 -22.59 4.24 -10.38
CA PRO A 470 -21.78 3.36 -11.20
C PRO A 470 -20.63 4.15 -11.81
N VAL A 471 -19.41 3.78 -11.46
CA VAL A 471 -18.21 4.37 -12.10
C VAL A 471 -18.33 4.03 -13.59
N PRO A 472 -18.28 5.01 -14.50
CA PRO A 472 -18.32 4.72 -15.93
C PRO A 472 -17.20 3.72 -16.24
N LYS A 473 -17.55 2.59 -16.87
CA LYS A 473 -16.52 1.67 -17.37
C LYS A 473 -15.56 2.48 -18.23
N PRO A 474 -14.23 2.35 -18.04
CA PRO A 474 -13.30 3.01 -18.92
C PRO A 474 -13.65 2.63 -20.37
N MET A 475 -13.86 3.65 -21.19
CA MET A 475 -14.11 3.43 -22.62
C MET A 475 -12.99 2.54 -23.15
N PRO A 476 -13.29 1.47 -23.90
CA PRO A 476 -12.26 0.69 -24.54
C PRO A 476 -11.43 1.66 -25.39
N ALA A 477 -10.12 1.59 -25.23
CA ALA A 477 -9.20 2.36 -26.03
C ALA A 477 -9.39 1.95 -27.50
N ASN A 478 -10.27 2.65 -28.21
CA ASN A 478 -10.45 2.53 -29.65
C ASN A 478 -9.21 3.15 -30.33
N GLY A 479 -8.09 2.46 -30.21
CA GLY A 479 -6.88 2.71 -30.97
C GLY A 479 -6.90 1.99 -32.29
N LYS A 480 -7.88 2.25 -33.14
CA LYS A 480 -7.64 2.17 -34.60
C LYS A 480 -6.86 3.42 -34.95
N ALA A 481 -5.53 3.27 -35.01
CA ALA A 481 -4.69 4.22 -35.70
C ALA A 481 -5.27 4.37 -37.10
N SER A 482 -5.83 5.55 -37.41
CA SER A 482 -6.15 5.95 -38.76
C SER A 482 -4.84 5.94 -39.54
N THR A 483 -4.71 5.02 -40.45
CA THR A 483 -3.66 5.02 -41.50
C THR A 483 -3.67 6.39 -42.16
N PRO A 484 -2.52 7.10 -42.22
CA PRO A 484 -2.46 8.35 -42.97
C PRO A 484 -2.81 8.10 -44.44
N PRO A 485 -3.54 9.00 -45.08
CA PRO A 485 -3.88 8.85 -46.49
C PRO A 485 -2.60 8.82 -47.32
N THR A 486 -2.44 7.77 -48.12
CA THR A 486 -1.38 7.62 -49.12
C THR A 486 -1.50 8.77 -50.13
N ALA A 487 -0.44 9.57 -50.23
CA ALA A 487 -0.36 10.60 -51.24
C ALA A 487 -0.40 9.98 -52.65
N PRO A 488 -1.07 10.62 -53.63
CA PRO A 488 -1.12 10.09 -55.00
C PRO A 488 0.26 10.15 -55.63
N VAL A 489 0.69 9.00 -56.15
CA VAL A 489 1.88 8.88 -57.00
C VAL A 489 1.59 9.61 -58.33
N ALA A 490 2.36 10.66 -58.61
CA ALA A 490 2.35 11.31 -59.89
C ALA A 490 3.04 10.39 -60.95
N GLU A 491 2.26 9.91 -61.89
CA GLU A 491 2.80 9.29 -63.12
C GLU A 491 3.55 10.36 -63.95
N LYS A 492 4.77 10.02 -64.30
CA LYS A 492 5.49 10.57 -65.40
C LYS A 492 6.04 9.42 -66.29
#